data_1397cd4311c85a9cf1b298f07252f382
#
_entry.id   1397cd4311c85a9cf1b298f07252f382
#
_cell.length_a   1.000
_cell.length_b   1.000
_cell.length_c   1.000
_cell.angle_alpha   90.00
_cell.angle_beta   90.00
_cell.angle_gamma   90.00
#
_symmetry.space_group_name_H-M   'P 1'
#
loop_
_entity.id
_entity.type
_entity.pdbx_description
1 polymer ?
#
loop_
_entity_poly.entity_id
_entity_poly.type
_entity_poly.pdbx_seq_one_letter_code
_entity_poly.pdbx_strand_id
1 'polypeptide(L)'
;VVLERGEGIYMWDVEGKRYFDFLSAYSAVNQGHCHPKIIKALVDQAQKLTLTSRAFYNNVLGEYEEYITKYFGYDKVLPMNTGAEADETALKLCRKWAYKKKGIKDNEAKIIVCDGNFHGRTITIVSMSNDPDSYAGYGPFTPGFIRIPYNDLAALERELADPNVAGFLLEPIQGEAGVFVPDEGYLKKAYDLCKKHNVLFIADEVQTGIARTGKLLACD
;
A
#
# COMPACT_ATOMS: atom_id res chain seq x y z
N VAL A 1 24.58 -15.34 -1.91
CA VAL A 1 25.19 -14.28 -2.75
C VAL A 1 25.27 -13.01 -1.90
N VAL A 2 26.40 -12.30 -1.94
CA VAL A 2 26.59 -11.00 -1.29
C VAL A 2 26.70 -9.96 -2.40
N LEU A 3 25.70 -9.10 -2.52
CA LEU A 3 25.63 -8.09 -3.57
C LEU A 3 26.33 -6.79 -3.12
N GLU A 4 27.11 -6.18 -3.98
CA GLU A 4 27.93 -4.99 -3.69
C GLU A 4 27.52 -3.78 -4.55
N ARG A 5 27.13 -3.99 -5.81
CA ARG A 5 26.89 -2.92 -6.77
C ARG A 5 25.61 -3.17 -7.57
N GLY A 6 24.92 -2.10 -7.91
CA GLY A 6 23.75 -2.13 -8.82
C GLY A 6 23.80 -1.00 -9.85
N GLU A 7 23.36 -1.27 -11.10
CA GLU A 7 23.25 -0.29 -12.17
C GLU A 7 22.15 -0.70 -13.16
N GLY A 8 21.12 0.10 -13.29
CA GLY A 8 19.98 -0.22 -14.12
C GLY A 8 19.31 -1.53 -13.69
N ILE A 9 19.26 -2.53 -14.56
CA ILE A 9 18.67 -3.83 -14.30
C ILE A 9 19.68 -4.87 -13.79
N TYR A 10 20.93 -4.47 -13.55
CA TYR A 10 21.99 -5.38 -13.16
C TYR A 10 22.45 -5.18 -11.72
N MET A 11 22.85 -6.28 -11.10
CA MET A 11 23.57 -6.30 -9.84
C MET A 11 24.87 -7.11 -9.97
N TRP A 12 25.85 -6.82 -9.12
CA TRP A 12 27.10 -7.56 -9.04
C TRP A 12 27.35 -7.97 -7.58
N ASP A 13 27.87 -9.17 -7.41
CA ASP A 13 28.34 -9.61 -6.11
C ASP A 13 29.78 -9.15 -5.83
N VAL A 14 30.24 -9.43 -4.62
CA VAL A 14 31.60 -9.08 -4.16
C VAL A 14 32.72 -9.79 -4.94
N GLU A 15 32.40 -10.82 -5.73
CA GLU A 15 33.33 -11.52 -6.60
C GLU A 15 33.31 -10.95 -8.03
N GLY A 16 32.48 -9.95 -8.29
CA GLY A 16 32.32 -9.28 -9.59
C GLY A 16 31.40 -10.01 -10.58
N LYS A 17 30.71 -11.06 -10.16
CA LYS A 17 29.76 -11.76 -11.02
C LYS A 17 28.49 -10.95 -11.17
N ARG A 18 28.01 -10.81 -12.42
CA ARG A 18 26.83 -10.04 -12.78
C ARG A 18 25.57 -10.91 -12.81
N TYR A 19 24.48 -10.31 -12.29
CA TYR A 19 23.15 -10.88 -12.27
C TYR A 19 22.14 -9.91 -12.86
N PHE A 20 21.04 -10.43 -13.45
CA PHE A 20 19.84 -9.63 -13.66
C PHE A 20 19.04 -9.55 -12.37
N ASP A 21 18.52 -8.38 -12.07
CA ASP A 21 17.59 -8.20 -10.95
C ASP A 21 16.14 -8.32 -11.42
N PHE A 22 15.57 -9.53 -11.29
CA PHE A 22 14.16 -9.77 -11.56
C PHE A 22 13.26 -9.59 -10.33
N LEU A 23 13.84 -9.38 -9.15
CA LEU A 23 13.10 -9.17 -7.93
C LEU A 23 12.79 -7.67 -7.70
N SER A 24 13.68 -6.78 -8.13
CA SER A 24 13.57 -5.31 -8.01
C SER A 24 13.20 -4.85 -6.59
N ALA A 25 13.74 -5.53 -5.55
CA ALA A 25 13.39 -5.30 -4.15
C ALA A 25 11.85 -5.24 -3.96
N TYR A 26 11.13 -6.24 -4.46
CA TYR A 26 9.66 -6.32 -4.42
C TYR A 26 8.97 -5.11 -5.06
N SER A 27 9.41 -4.75 -6.26
CA SER A 27 8.94 -3.60 -7.04
C SER A 27 9.37 -2.21 -6.52
N ALA A 28 10.27 -2.13 -5.53
CA ALA A 28 10.74 -0.83 -5.01
C ALA A 28 11.73 -0.12 -5.96
N VAL A 29 12.43 -0.86 -6.83
CA VAL A 29 13.46 -0.34 -7.75
C VAL A 29 12.94 -0.25 -9.18
N ASN A 30 11.76 0.34 -9.37
CA ASN A 30 11.08 0.43 -10.68
C ASN A 30 11.89 1.15 -11.76
N GLN A 31 12.72 2.13 -11.39
CA GLN A 31 13.55 2.91 -12.30
C GLN A 31 14.95 2.32 -12.48
N GLY A 32 15.20 1.14 -11.93
CA GLY A 32 16.50 0.50 -11.91
C GLY A 32 17.42 1.02 -10.80
N HIS A 33 18.50 0.28 -10.58
CA HIS A 33 19.50 0.64 -9.58
C HIS A 33 20.25 1.91 -9.97
N CYS A 34 20.49 2.77 -9.00
CA CYS A 34 21.34 3.96 -9.11
C CYS A 34 20.96 4.89 -10.28
N HIS A 35 19.64 5.07 -10.53
CA HIS A 35 19.19 5.93 -11.61
C HIS A 35 19.77 7.36 -11.46
N PRO A 36 20.50 7.90 -12.47
CA PRO A 36 21.34 9.07 -12.29
C PRO A 36 20.57 10.34 -11.88
N LYS A 37 19.35 10.53 -12.35
CA LYS A 37 18.52 11.68 -11.96
C LYS A 37 18.06 11.57 -10.50
N ILE A 38 17.72 10.36 -10.04
CA ILE A 38 17.27 10.11 -8.66
C ILE A 38 18.44 10.31 -7.70
N ILE A 39 19.60 9.71 -8.01
CA ILE A 39 20.83 9.86 -7.18
C ILE A 39 21.25 11.33 -7.13
N LYS A 40 21.22 12.05 -8.28
CA LYS A 40 21.55 13.47 -8.28
C LYS A 40 20.63 14.28 -7.38
N ALA A 41 19.31 14.07 -7.46
CA ALA A 41 18.34 14.78 -6.63
C ALA A 41 18.55 14.50 -5.13
N LEU A 42 18.85 13.25 -4.77
CA LEU A 42 19.17 12.85 -3.40
C LEU A 42 20.42 13.58 -2.89
N VAL A 43 21.51 13.54 -3.65
CA VAL A 43 22.80 14.16 -3.26
C VAL A 43 22.64 15.68 -3.16
N ASP A 44 22.02 16.32 -4.15
CA ASP A 44 21.81 17.78 -4.16
C ASP A 44 21.00 18.23 -2.93
N GLN A 45 19.98 17.49 -2.56
CA GLN A 45 19.15 17.82 -1.39
C GLN A 45 19.87 17.51 -0.07
N ALA A 46 20.56 16.36 0.02
CA ALA A 46 21.28 15.97 1.23
C ALA A 46 22.39 16.95 1.62
N GLN A 47 23.00 17.62 0.64
CA GLN A 47 24.01 18.66 0.87
C GLN A 47 23.40 20.02 1.35
N LYS A 48 22.07 20.20 1.19
CA LYS A 48 21.39 21.43 1.63
C LYS A 48 20.72 21.25 2.97
N LEU A 49 19.88 20.22 3.08
CA LEU A 49 19.08 19.95 4.27
C LEU A 49 18.56 18.51 4.21
N THR A 50 18.93 17.68 5.16
CA THR A 50 18.56 16.26 5.21
C THR A 50 17.24 16.02 5.91
N LEU A 51 17.01 16.70 7.05
CA LEU A 51 15.83 16.48 7.90
C LEU A 51 15.50 17.74 8.69
N THR A 52 14.20 18.03 8.81
CA THR A 52 13.67 19.02 9.74
C THR A 52 12.77 18.33 10.77
N SER A 53 12.67 18.94 11.96
CA SER A 53 11.58 18.59 12.89
C SER A 53 10.22 18.93 12.28
N ARG A 54 9.17 18.19 12.64
CA ARG A 54 7.79 18.54 12.28
C ARG A 54 7.31 19.89 12.79
N ALA A 55 8.07 20.52 13.70
CA ALA A 55 7.79 21.88 14.17
C ALA A 55 8.08 22.95 13.10
N PHE A 56 8.77 22.59 12.02
CA PHE A 56 9.17 23.49 10.95
C PHE A 56 8.70 22.99 9.59
N TYR A 57 8.44 23.91 8.69
CA TYR A 57 8.23 23.62 7.28
C TYR A 57 9.57 23.54 6.57
N ASN A 58 9.62 22.76 5.49
CA ASN A 58 10.72 22.82 4.51
C ASN A 58 10.15 23.17 3.12
N ASN A 59 11.02 23.64 2.25
CA ASN A 59 10.61 24.15 0.95
C ASN A 59 10.24 23.08 -0.08
N VAL A 60 10.68 21.82 0.10
CA VAL A 60 10.44 20.74 -0.89
C VAL A 60 9.18 19.94 -0.62
N LEU A 61 8.71 19.87 0.63
CA LEU A 61 7.53 19.07 0.97
C LEU A 61 6.26 19.62 0.31
N GLY A 62 6.05 20.94 0.37
CA GLY A 62 4.87 21.57 -0.25
C GLY A 62 4.85 21.42 -1.77
N GLU A 63 5.99 21.54 -2.43
CA GLU A 63 6.12 21.29 -3.88
C GLU A 63 5.81 19.83 -4.21
N TYR A 64 6.30 18.89 -3.40
CA TYR A 64 6.02 17.48 -3.56
C TYR A 64 4.51 17.17 -3.38
N GLU A 65 3.89 17.69 -2.33
CA GLU A 65 2.46 17.48 -2.05
C GLU A 65 1.58 18.04 -3.18
N GLU A 66 1.88 19.23 -3.68
CA GLU A 66 1.17 19.82 -4.81
C GLU A 66 1.35 19.01 -6.09
N TYR A 67 2.57 18.55 -6.38
CA TYR A 67 2.86 17.74 -7.56
C TYR A 67 2.13 16.39 -7.49
N ILE A 68 2.26 15.66 -6.40
CA ILE A 68 1.70 14.31 -6.24
C ILE A 68 0.16 14.32 -6.26
N THR A 69 -0.48 15.28 -5.60
CA THR A 69 -1.94 15.37 -5.60
C THR A 69 -2.48 15.65 -7.01
N LYS A 70 -1.84 16.54 -7.76
CA LYS A 70 -2.19 16.80 -9.17
C LYS A 70 -1.93 15.60 -10.06
N TYR A 71 -0.78 14.95 -9.86
CA TYR A 71 -0.32 13.84 -10.71
C TYR A 71 -1.22 12.61 -10.59
N PHE A 72 -1.65 12.26 -9.37
CA PHE A 72 -2.55 11.13 -9.12
C PHE A 72 -4.04 11.51 -9.12
N GLY A 73 -4.38 12.79 -9.17
CA GLY A 73 -5.78 13.24 -9.15
C GLY A 73 -6.48 13.11 -7.81
N TYR A 74 -5.73 13.14 -6.69
CA TYR A 74 -6.27 13.10 -5.33
C TYR A 74 -6.22 14.46 -4.65
N ASP A 75 -7.15 14.70 -3.73
CA ASP A 75 -7.24 15.98 -3.02
C ASP A 75 -6.12 16.18 -1.99
N LYS A 76 -5.57 15.10 -1.45
CA LYS A 76 -4.59 15.15 -0.37
C LYS A 76 -3.60 13.99 -0.45
N VAL A 77 -2.41 14.25 0.09
CA VAL A 77 -1.36 13.25 0.31
C VAL A 77 -0.88 13.30 1.76
N LEU A 78 -0.50 12.15 2.28
CA LEU A 78 0.15 12.02 3.59
C LEU A 78 1.33 11.05 3.44
N PRO A 79 2.56 11.55 3.26
CA PRO A 79 3.74 10.71 3.07
C PRO A 79 4.04 9.87 4.31
N MET A 80 4.38 8.58 4.09
CA MET A 80 4.81 7.63 5.10
C MET A 80 6.18 7.05 4.72
N ASN A 81 6.86 6.38 5.66
CA ASN A 81 8.20 5.84 5.41
C ASN A 81 8.16 4.44 4.79
N THR A 82 7.12 3.67 5.04
CA THR A 82 6.95 2.29 4.55
C THR A 82 5.51 2.01 4.13
N GLY A 83 5.30 0.95 3.34
CA GLY A 83 3.96 0.48 3.00
C GLY A 83 3.15 0.10 4.25
N ALA A 84 3.77 -0.62 5.19
CA ALA A 84 3.10 -0.98 6.46
C ALA A 84 2.64 0.26 7.25
N GLU A 85 3.43 1.33 7.29
CA GLU A 85 3.00 2.60 7.93
C GLU A 85 1.86 3.28 7.15
N ALA A 86 1.87 3.19 5.83
CA ALA A 86 0.81 3.72 4.99
C ALA A 86 -0.52 2.98 5.25
N ASP A 87 -0.49 1.64 5.27
CA ASP A 87 -1.66 0.81 5.57
C ASP A 87 -2.17 1.02 7.00
N GLU A 88 -1.29 1.02 8.00
CA GLU A 88 -1.66 1.35 9.38
C GLU A 88 -2.33 2.72 9.48
N THR A 89 -1.83 3.69 8.72
CA THR A 89 -2.40 5.04 8.68
C THR A 89 -3.75 5.06 7.97
N ALA A 90 -3.90 4.32 6.86
CA ALA A 90 -5.17 4.18 6.15
C ALA A 90 -6.23 3.51 7.03
N LEU A 91 -5.88 2.44 7.75
CA LEU A 91 -6.76 1.77 8.71
C LEU A 91 -7.20 2.71 9.84
N LYS A 92 -6.26 3.46 10.43
CA LYS A 92 -6.56 4.46 11.46
C LYS A 92 -7.48 5.56 10.94
N LEU A 93 -7.20 6.06 9.73
CA LEU A 93 -8.01 7.08 9.09
C LEU A 93 -9.42 6.58 8.80
N CYS A 94 -9.55 5.36 8.29
CA CYS A 94 -10.81 4.69 8.04
C CYS A 94 -11.64 4.56 9.32
N ARG A 95 -11.07 4.06 10.42
CA ARG A 95 -11.75 3.97 11.73
C ARG A 95 -12.17 5.35 12.25
N LYS A 96 -11.28 6.34 12.18
CA LYS A 96 -11.61 7.71 12.62
C LYS A 96 -12.75 8.32 11.80
N TRP A 97 -12.75 8.12 10.49
CA TRP A 97 -13.83 8.54 9.60
C TRP A 97 -15.14 7.84 9.95
N ALA A 98 -15.09 6.52 10.18
CA ALA A 98 -16.25 5.72 10.57
C ALA A 98 -16.94 6.28 11.82
N TYR A 99 -16.17 6.59 12.85
CA TYR A 99 -16.71 7.11 14.13
C TYR A 99 -17.15 8.58 14.05
N LYS A 100 -16.44 9.41 13.30
CA LYS A 100 -16.69 10.88 13.29
C LYS A 100 -17.58 11.34 12.14
N LYS A 101 -17.72 10.55 11.08
CA LYS A 101 -18.46 10.93 9.85
C LYS A 101 -19.56 9.94 9.47
N LYS A 102 -19.27 8.63 9.46
CA LYS A 102 -20.25 7.61 9.10
C LYS A 102 -21.27 7.34 10.22
N GLY A 103 -20.90 7.60 11.49
CA GLY A 103 -21.78 7.42 12.65
C GLY A 103 -21.74 6.02 13.25
N ILE A 104 -20.73 5.22 12.93
CA ILE A 104 -20.49 3.93 13.59
C ILE A 104 -20.07 4.22 15.04
N LYS A 105 -20.59 3.42 15.97
CA LYS A 105 -20.26 3.53 17.39
C LYS A 105 -18.77 3.20 17.63
N ASP A 106 -18.16 3.90 18.57
CA ASP A 106 -16.74 3.74 18.90
C ASP A 106 -16.42 2.25 19.19
N ASN A 107 -15.33 1.77 18.58
CA ASN A 107 -14.84 0.38 18.63
C ASN A 107 -15.65 -0.67 17.85
N GLU A 108 -16.68 -0.28 17.10
CA GLU A 108 -17.51 -1.22 16.32
C GLU A 108 -17.18 -1.23 14.82
N ALA A 109 -16.31 -0.34 14.35
CA ALA A 109 -15.94 -0.27 12.94
C ALA A 109 -15.21 -1.55 12.48
N LYS A 110 -15.68 -2.09 11.35
CA LYS A 110 -15.11 -3.27 10.70
C LYS A 110 -14.48 -2.87 9.36
N ILE A 111 -13.41 -3.55 9.00
CA ILE A 111 -12.73 -3.38 7.71
C ILE A 111 -12.65 -4.74 7.04
N ILE A 112 -13.14 -4.80 5.81
CA ILE A 112 -13.06 -5.99 4.97
C ILE A 112 -11.66 -6.04 4.35
N VAL A 113 -11.06 -7.23 4.33
CA VAL A 113 -9.77 -7.53 3.68
C VAL A 113 -9.88 -8.84 2.90
N CYS A 114 -8.95 -9.08 2.00
CA CYS A 114 -8.95 -10.31 1.21
C CYS A 114 -8.09 -11.41 1.85
N ASP A 115 -8.45 -12.67 1.66
CA ASP A 115 -7.55 -13.80 1.90
C ASP A 115 -6.32 -13.69 0.98
N GLY A 116 -5.16 -14.18 1.45
CA GLY A 116 -3.91 -14.08 0.72
C GLY A 116 -3.29 -12.69 0.70
N ASN A 117 -3.81 -11.74 1.48
CA ASN A 117 -3.28 -10.37 1.53
C ASN A 117 -1.88 -10.30 2.13
N PHE A 118 -1.11 -9.31 1.67
CA PHE A 118 0.15 -8.91 2.29
C PHE A 118 0.27 -7.38 2.34
N HIS A 119 0.10 -6.81 3.52
CA HIS A 119 0.19 -5.36 3.76
C HIS A 119 1.35 -4.98 4.71
N GLY A 120 2.25 -5.92 4.99
CA GLY A 120 3.38 -5.73 5.91
C GLY A 120 3.38 -6.70 7.08
N ARG A 121 4.12 -6.37 8.15
CA ARG A 121 4.38 -7.29 9.27
C ARG A 121 4.21 -6.65 10.67
N THR A 122 3.51 -5.54 10.79
CA THR A 122 3.15 -4.95 12.10
C THR A 122 2.02 -5.75 12.75
N ILE A 123 1.83 -5.59 14.06
CA ILE A 123 0.81 -6.34 14.82
C ILE A 123 -0.59 -6.19 14.23
N THR A 124 -1.01 -4.98 13.84
CA THR A 124 -2.32 -4.78 13.23
C THR A 124 -2.39 -5.44 11.85
N ILE A 125 -1.34 -5.30 11.05
CA ILE A 125 -1.28 -5.85 9.70
C ILE A 125 -1.36 -7.38 9.73
N VAL A 126 -0.56 -8.06 10.56
CA VAL A 126 -0.61 -9.53 10.64
C VAL A 126 -1.95 -10.04 11.21
N SER A 127 -2.69 -9.19 11.92
CA SER A 127 -4.06 -9.52 12.38
C SER A 127 -5.06 -9.72 11.23
N MET A 128 -4.75 -9.20 10.04
CA MET A 128 -5.56 -9.35 8.82
C MET A 128 -5.16 -10.58 8.00
N SER A 129 -3.98 -11.15 8.24
CA SER A 129 -3.43 -12.26 7.45
C SER A 129 -4.14 -13.58 7.73
N ASN A 130 -4.20 -14.44 6.72
CA ASN A 130 -4.53 -15.86 6.85
C ASN A 130 -3.34 -16.78 6.55
N ASP A 131 -2.15 -16.20 6.37
CA ASP A 131 -0.90 -16.96 6.21
C ASP A 131 -0.32 -17.30 7.60
N PRO A 132 -0.25 -18.59 7.99
CA PRO A 132 0.28 -19.01 9.28
C PRO A 132 1.72 -18.53 9.54
N ASP A 133 2.55 -18.45 8.50
CA ASP A 133 3.93 -17.99 8.63
C ASP A 133 4.01 -16.50 8.99
N SER A 134 2.96 -15.74 8.66
CA SER A 134 2.88 -14.31 8.95
C SER A 134 2.27 -14.00 10.32
N TYR A 135 1.29 -14.77 10.80
CA TYR A 135 0.55 -14.41 12.02
C TYR A 135 0.78 -15.34 13.22
N ALA A 136 1.24 -16.60 13.02
CA ALA A 136 1.32 -17.55 14.12
C ALA A 136 2.28 -17.08 15.24
N GLY A 137 1.80 -17.09 16.48
CA GLY A 137 2.59 -16.73 17.66
C GLY A 137 2.67 -15.23 17.97
N TYR A 138 2.00 -14.36 17.20
CA TYR A 138 2.03 -12.90 17.37
C TYR A 138 0.77 -12.29 17.99
N GLY A 139 -0.16 -13.12 18.47
CA GLY A 139 -1.33 -12.62 19.21
C GLY A 139 -0.96 -11.95 20.56
N PRO A 140 -1.90 -11.18 21.18
CA PRO A 140 -3.29 -10.99 20.79
C PRO A 140 -3.46 -10.10 19.57
N PHE A 141 -4.42 -10.48 18.70
CA PHE A 141 -4.64 -9.80 17.43
C PHE A 141 -5.54 -8.59 17.56
N THR A 142 -5.29 -7.59 16.70
CA THR A 142 -6.15 -6.42 16.57
C THR A 142 -7.52 -6.83 16.00
N PRO A 143 -8.64 -6.52 16.66
CA PRO A 143 -9.99 -6.90 16.19
C PRO A 143 -10.52 -5.97 15.10
N GLY A 144 -11.65 -6.38 14.52
CA GLY A 144 -12.42 -5.56 13.57
C GLY A 144 -12.08 -5.79 12.11
N PHE A 145 -11.50 -6.94 11.76
CA PHE A 145 -11.27 -7.35 10.39
C PHE A 145 -12.21 -8.47 9.97
N ILE A 146 -12.73 -8.38 8.74
CA ILE A 146 -13.53 -9.41 8.08
C ILE A 146 -12.74 -9.86 6.85
N ARG A 147 -12.38 -11.16 6.77
CA ARG A 147 -11.71 -11.69 5.59
C ARG A 147 -12.73 -12.30 4.63
N ILE A 148 -12.52 -12.03 3.33
CA ILE A 148 -13.28 -12.60 2.24
C ILE A 148 -12.31 -13.19 1.19
N PRO A 149 -12.75 -14.14 0.35
CA PRO A 149 -11.95 -14.57 -0.77
C PRO A 149 -11.60 -13.40 -1.71
N TYR A 150 -10.38 -13.37 -2.24
CA TYR A 150 -10.01 -12.41 -3.26
C TYR A 150 -10.81 -12.65 -4.54
N ASN A 151 -11.16 -11.59 -5.26
CA ASN A 151 -11.93 -11.65 -6.50
C ASN A 151 -13.39 -12.17 -6.34
N ASP A 152 -13.96 -12.10 -5.14
CA ASP A 152 -15.34 -12.54 -4.85
C ASP A 152 -16.26 -11.34 -4.53
N LEU A 153 -16.94 -10.81 -5.58
CA LEU A 153 -17.90 -9.71 -5.43
C LEU A 153 -19.14 -10.09 -4.61
N ALA A 154 -19.56 -11.35 -4.64
CA ALA A 154 -20.72 -11.80 -3.89
C ALA A 154 -20.42 -11.82 -2.38
N ALA A 155 -19.24 -12.28 -2.01
CA ALA A 155 -18.77 -12.20 -0.63
C ALA A 155 -18.63 -10.74 -0.18
N LEU A 156 -18.07 -9.86 -1.02
CA LEU A 156 -17.97 -8.45 -0.72
C LEU A 156 -19.36 -7.81 -0.50
N GLU A 157 -20.31 -8.00 -1.42
CA GLU A 157 -21.64 -7.41 -1.31
C GLU A 157 -22.37 -7.89 -0.05
N ARG A 158 -22.22 -9.16 0.32
CA ARG A 158 -22.81 -9.72 1.54
C ARG A 158 -22.26 -9.01 2.80
N GLU A 159 -20.94 -8.84 2.90
CA GLU A 159 -20.34 -8.22 4.09
C GLU A 159 -20.59 -6.69 4.12
N LEU A 160 -20.72 -6.03 2.97
CA LEU A 160 -21.08 -4.61 2.87
C LEU A 160 -22.50 -4.29 3.38
N ALA A 161 -23.37 -5.30 3.55
CA ALA A 161 -24.70 -5.13 4.15
C ALA A 161 -24.64 -4.81 5.65
N ASP A 162 -23.54 -5.10 6.34
CA ASP A 162 -23.31 -4.74 7.74
C ASP A 162 -23.04 -3.22 7.83
N PRO A 163 -23.88 -2.43 8.54
CA PRO A 163 -23.70 -0.99 8.66
C PRO A 163 -22.40 -0.57 9.40
N ASN A 164 -21.78 -1.49 10.13
CA ASN A 164 -20.52 -1.27 10.83
C ASN A 164 -19.29 -1.45 9.94
N VAL A 165 -19.44 -1.85 8.69
CA VAL A 165 -18.32 -1.90 7.75
C VAL A 165 -17.95 -0.48 7.33
N ALA A 166 -16.68 -0.13 7.57
CA ALA A 166 -16.12 1.20 7.32
C ALA A 166 -15.26 1.25 6.07
N GLY A 167 -14.53 0.19 5.77
CA GLY A 167 -13.58 0.14 4.66
C GLY A 167 -13.44 -1.25 4.05
N PHE A 168 -12.96 -1.27 2.82
CA PHE A 168 -12.47 -2.45 2.12
C PHE A 168 -11.05 -2.17 1.67
N LEU A 169 -10.08 -2.90 2.22
CA LEU A 169 -8.66 -2.82 1.89
C LEU A 169 -8.27 -4.03 1.04
N LEU A 170 -7.65 -3.78 -0.10
CA LEU A 170 -7.15 -4.82 -1.00
C LEU A 170 -5.92 -4.36 -1.77
N GLU A 171 -5.13 -5.34 -2.24
CA GLU A 171 -4.14 -5.14 -3.29
C GLU A 171 -4.82 -5.25 -4.66
N PRO A 172 -4.60 -4.33 -5.61
CA PRO A 172 -5.15 -4.45 -6.98
C PRO A 172 -4.71 -5.72 -7.71
N ILE A 173 -3.49 -6.15 -7.44
CA ILE A 173 -2.92 -7.45 -7.80
C ILE A 173 -2.23 -7.98 -6.55
N GLN A 174 -2.60 -9.15 -6.06
CA GLN A 174 -1.91 -9.73 -4.91
C GLN A 174 -0.53 -10.23 -5.33
N GLY A 175 0.53 -9.55 -4.87
CA GLY A 175 1.91 -9.83 -5.25
C GLY A 175 2.49 -11.03 -4.51
N GLU A 176 2.59 -10.95 -3.20
CA GLU A 176 3.23 -11.96 -2.34
C GLU A 176 2.48 -13.30 -2.35
N ALA A 177 1.17 -13.29 -2.54
CA ALA A 177 0.37 -14.52 -2.64
C ALA A 177 0.65 -15.35 -3.91
N GLY A 178 1.33 -14.78 -4.93
CA GLY A 178 1.69 -15.49 -6.16
C GLY A 178 1.28 -14.77 -7.45
N VAL A 179 1.18 -13.46 -7.42
CA VAL A 179 0.79 -12.60 -8.55
C VAL A 179 -0.62 -12.94 -9.05
N PHE A 180 -1.60 -12.86 -8.14
CA PHE A 180 -3.01 -13.05 -8.51
C PHE A 180 -3.60 -11.78 -9.08
N VAL A 181 -3.92 -11.82 -10.38
CA VAL A 181 -4.61 -10.75 -11.09
C VAL A 181 -6.12 -11.02 -11.02
N PRO A 182 -6.95 -10.06 -10.59
CA PRO A 182 -8.39 -10.28 -10.52
C PRO A 182 -9.03 -10.29 -11.91
N ASP A 183 -10.26 -10.76 -11.99
CA ASP A 183 -11.06 -10.73 -13.20
C ASP A 183 -11.27 -9.30 -13.70
N GLU A 184 -11.44 -9.16 -15.01
CA GLU A 184 -11.70 -7.87 -15.64
C GLU A 184 -12.93 -7.18 -15.02
N GLY A 185 -12.75 -5.94 -14.63
CA GLY A 185 -13.81 -5.12 -14.03
C GLY A 185 -14.09 -5.40 -12.54
N TYR A 186 -13.37 -6.34 -11.90
CA TYR A 186 -13.53 -6.62 -10.47
C TYR A 186 -13.32 -5.37 -9.61
N LEU A 187 -12.18 -4.69 -9.77
CA LEU A 187 -11.83 -3.51 -8.98
C LEU A 187 -12.88 -2.40 -9.11
N LYS A 188 -13.32 -2.13 -10.35
CA LYS A 188 -14.36 -1.13 -10.61
C LYS A 188 -15.69 -1.48 -9.95
N LYS A 189 -16.14 -2.72 -10.05
CA LYS A 189 -17.37 -3.20 -9.41
C LYS A 189 -17.27 -3.15 -7.89
N ALA A 190 -16.12 -3.56 -7.33
CA ALA A 190 -15.86 -3.48 -5.90
C ALA A 190 -15.87 -2.03 -5.38
N TYR A 191 -15.25 -1.10 -6.12
CA TYR A 191 -15.33 0.32 -5.82
C TYR A 191 -16.76 0.85 -5.83
N ASP A 192 -17.55 0.50 -6.85
CA ASP A 192 -18.95 0.94 -6.98
C ASP A 192 -19.83 0.38 -5.85
N LEU A 193 -19.62 -0.88 -5.44
CA LEU A 193 -20.27 -1.47 -4.28
C LEU A 193 -19.90 -0.72 -2.99
N CYS A 194 -18.62 -0.46 -2.76
CA CYS A 194 -18.18 0.31 -1.59
C CYS A 194 -18.83 1.70 -1.56
N LYS A 195 -18.84 2.40 -2.69
CA LYS A 195 -19.50 3.71 -2.82
C LYS A 195 -20.99 3.65 -2.53
N LYS A 196 -21.71 2.66 -3.06
CA LYS A 196 -23.14 2.42 -2.83
C LYS A 196 -23.45 2.27 -1.33
N HIS A 197 -22.57 1.60 -0.58
CA HIS A 197 -22.75 1.32 0.85
C HIS A 197 -22.07 2.35 1.77
N ASN A 198 -21.57 3.46 1.21
CA ASN A 198 -20.79 4.47 1.98
C ASN A 198 -19.65 3.84 2.77
N VAL A 199 -18.83 3.04 2.09
CA VAL A 199 -17.64 2.34 2.61
C VAL A 199 -16.42 2.85 1.87
N LEU A 200 -15.32 3.09 2.58
CA LEU A 200 -14.08 3.56 1.97
C LEU A 200 -13.42 2.41 1.19
N PHE A 201 -13.10 2.65 -0.07
CA PHE A 201 -12.29 1.75 -0.88
C PHE A 201 -10.82 2.14 -0.71
N ILE A 202 -9.99 1.22 -0.24
CA ILE A 202 -8.58 1.44 0.06
C ILE A 202 -7.77 0.48 -0.80
N ALA A 203 -7.04 1.02 -1.79
CA ALA A 203 -6.18 0.24 -2.66
C ALA A 203 -4.73 0.32 -2.18
N ASP A 204 -4.16 -0.82 -1.80
CA ASP A 204 -2.73 -0.94 -1.53
C ASP A 204 -1.97 -1.10 -2.84
N GLU A 205 -1.45 0.02 -3.33
CA GLU A 205 -0.64 0.11 -4.55
C GLU A 205 0.87 0.12 -4.27
N VAL A 206 1.28 -0.29 -3.06
CA VAL A 206 2.69 -0.27 -2.65
C VAL A 206 3.55 -1.11 -3.58
N GLN A 207 3.07 -2.27 -4.02
CA GLN A 207 3.80 -3.12 -4.95
C GLN A 207 3.42 -2.91 -6.41
N THR A 208 2.19 -2.51 -6.69
CA THR A 208 1.64 -2.43 -8.05
C THR A 208 1.72 -1.04 -8.68
N GLY A 209 1.83 0.01 -7.88
CA GLY A 209 1.76 1.39 -8.35
C GLY A 209 3.01 1.89 -9.06
N ILE A 210 2.92 3.11 -9.56
CA ILE A 210 3.97 3.90 -10.21
C ILE A 210 4.61 3.15 -11.39
N ALA A 211 3.75 2.86 -12.37
CA ALA A 211 4.08 2.25 -13.66
C ALA A 211 4.57 0.79 -13.63
N ARG A 212 4.50 0.08 -12.48
CA ARG A 212 4.89 -1.34 -12.43
C ARG A 212 4.10 -2.20 -13.42
N THR A 213 2.81 -1.92 -13.59
CA THR A 213 1.89 -2.66 -14.48
C THR A 213 1.77 -2.06 -15.88
N GLY A 214 2.50 -0.98 -16.18
CA GLY A 214 2.34 -0.21 -17.41
C GLY A 214 1.27 0.90 -17.34
N LYS A 215 0.59 0.99 -16.20
CA LYS A 215 -0.33 2.08 -15.84
C LYS A 215 0.25 2.88 -14.68
N LEU A 216 -0.27 4.07 -14.43
CA LEU A 216 0.19 4.89 -13.30
C LEU A 216 -0.09 4.18 -11.97
N LEU A 217 -1.33 3.74 -11.81
CA LEU A 217 -1.78 2.83 -10.75
C LEU A 217 -2.39 1.58 -11.40
N ALA A 218 -2.35 0.45 -10.72
CA ALA A 218 -2.98 -0.77 -11.24
C ALA A 218 -4.51 -0.70 -11.26
N CYS A 219 -5.08 0.24 -10.49
CA CYS A 219 -6.52 0.54 -10.50
C CYS A 219 -6.98 1.40 -11.70
N ASP A 220 -6.07 1.93 -12.54
CA ASP A 220 -6.38 2.81 -13.69
C ASP A 220 -7.01 2.06 -14.89
#